data_d1f1b98a7301387de1bd6c625e30cc31
#
_entry.id   d1f1b98a7301387de1bd6c625e30cc31
#
_cell.length_a   1.000
_cell.length_b   1.000
_cell.length_c   1.000
_cell.angle_alpha   90.00
_cell.angle_beta   90.00
_cell.angle_gamma   90.00
#
_symmetry.space_group_name_H-M   'P 1'
#
loop_
_entity.id
_entity.type
_entity.pdbx_description
1 polymer ?
#
loop_
_entity_poly.entity_id
_entity_poly.type
_entity_poly.pdbx_seq_one_letter_code
_entity_poly.pdbx_strand_id
1 'polypeptide(L)'
;MATITNFLSKPPSSLLTTPKINPLCFHGSFLVPFASKHKPLATEVLNTNRTHFTIKATAAQGTKKPARDERVQQIHSKEDFDEALKKAKNRLVVVEYAASHSTHSSKIYPFMVQLSRTCNDVDFLLVMGDESEKTRELCKREKVEKVPHFSFYKGMEKIHEEGGISPDQLMGDVLYYGDNHSEVLQLHCREDVEKLIDDHKADHKLIVLDVGIKHCGPCVKVYPTVLKLSRKMADTVVFARMNGDENDSCMQFLKDMDVIEVPTFLFIRDGEICGRYVGSGKGELIGEILRYQGVRVTY
;
A
#
# COMPACT_ATOMS: atom_id res chain seq x y z
N MET A 1 -32.81 37.83 -1.98
CA MET A 1 -33.37 37.55 -0.66
C MET A 1 -34.42 36.47 -0.80
N ALA A 2 -34.11 35.26 -0.38
CA ALA A 2 -35.06 34.16 -0.22
C ALA A 2 -34.53 33.28 0.92
N THR A 3 -35.24 33.32 2.01
CA THR A 3 -35.05 32.58 3.25
C THR A 3 -35.56 31.15 3.07
N ILE A 4 -34.72 30.14 3.40
CA ILE A 4 -35.14 28.74 3.49
C ILE A 4 -35.25 28.38 4.96
N THR A 5 -36.47 28.05 5.38
CA THR A 5 -36.88 27.60 6.70
C THR A 5 -36.54 26.12 6.94
N ASN A 6 -35.96 25.86 8.12
CA ASN A 6 -35.72 24.53 8.69
C ASN A 6 -36.99 23.75 8.96
N PHE A 7 -37.06 22.49 8.55
CA PHE A 7 -37.95 21.48 9.13
C PHE A 7 -37.17 20.39 9.84
N LEU A 8 -37.19 20.43 11.16
CA LEU A 8 -36.81 19.35 12.05
C LEU A 8 -38.02 18.43 12.26
N SER A 9 -37.91 17.17 11.82
CA SER A 9 -38.84 16.12 12.26
C SER A 9 -38.04 15.00 12.94
N LYS A 10 -38.34 14.77 14.23
CA LYS A 10 -37.88 13.66 15.07
C LYS A 10 -38.54 12.35 14.60
N PRO A 11 -37.82 11.22 14.59
CA PRO A 11 -38.45 9.91 14.51
C PRO A 11 -38.85 9.38 15.91
N PRO A 12 -39.83 8.48 15.98
CA PRO A 12 -40.37 7.94 17.23
C PRO A 12 -39.51 6.81 17.81
N SER A 13 -39.42 6.81 19.14
CA SER A 13 -38.85 5.77 19.98
C SER A 13 -39.67 4.48 19.91
N SER A 14 -39.07 3.37 19.49
CA SER A 14 -39.62 2.02 19.72
C SER A 14 -38.69 1.22 20.64
N LEU A 15 -39.28 0.85 21.79
CA LEU A 15 -38.77 -0.08 22.79
C LEU A 15 -38.61 -1.49 22.18
N LEU A 16 -37.43 -2.05 22.24
CA LEU A 16 -37.23 -3.47 22.04
C LEU A 16 -36.56 -4.10 23.28
N THR A 17 -37.31 -4.99 23.89
CA THR A 17 -37.00 -5.82 25.05
C THR A 17 -35.92 -6.85 24.74
N THR A 18 -34.93 -6.93 25.63
CA THR A 18 -33.88 -7.97 25.63
C THR A 18 -34.40 -9.27 26.25
N PRO A 19 -34.13 -10.46 25.70
CA PRO A 19 -34.31 -11.69 26.41
C PRO A 19 -33.10 -12.04 27.29
N LYS A 20 -33.36 -12.30 28.55
CA LYS A 20 -32.43 -12.86 29.54
C LYS A 20 -32.17 -14.34 29.19
N ILE A 21 -30.92 -14.75 29.10
CA ILE A 21 -30.50 -16.14 29.05
C ILE A 21 -29.74 -16.46 30.34
N ASN A 22 -30.24 -17.46 31.08
CA ASN A 22 -29.64 -18.00 32.29
C ASN A 22 -28.38 -18.81 32.01
N PRO A 23 -27.39 -18.83 32.91
CA PRO A 23 -26.24 -19.72 32.80
C PRO A 23 -26.56 -21.10 33.44
N LEU A 24 -26.37 -22.15 32.66
CA LEU A 24 -26.33 -23.52 33.17
C LEU A 24 -24.89 -23.93 33.37
N CYS A 25 -24.56 -24.22 34.64
CA CYS A 25 -23.35 -24.90 35.07
C CYS A 25 -23.34 -26.35 34.62
N PHE A 26 -22.24 -26.80 34.01
CA PHE A 26 -21.91 -28.23 34.01
C PHE A 26 -20.45 -28.42 34.44
N HIS A 27 -20.31 -29.06 35.59
CA HIS A 27 -19.08 -29.68 36.07
C HIS A 27 -18.90 -31.04 35.38
N GLY A 28 -17.69 -31.35 34.95
CA GLY A 28 -17.35 -32.68 34.48
C GLY A 28 -15.84 -32.81 34.23
N SER A 29 -15.12 -33.17 35.31
CA SER A 29 -13.72 -33.58 35.23
C SER A 29 -13.62 -35.00 34.66
N PHE A 30 -12.75 -35.20 33.64
CA PHE A 30 -12.16 -36.49 33.36
C PHE A 30 -10.70 -36.33 32.91
N LEU A 31 -9.81 -36.73 33.81
CA LEU A 31 -8.40 -36.99 33.52
C LEU A 31 -8.26 -38.43 33.00
N VAL A 32 -7.59 -38.60 31.85
CA VAL A 32 -7.02 -39.90 31.46
C VAL A 32 -5.63 -39.66 30.85
N PRO A 33 -4.56 -40.28 31.34
CA PRO A 33 -3.26 -40.20 30.75
C PRO A 33 -3.06 -41.32 29.73
N PHE A 34 -2.68 -40.99 28.51
CA PHE A 34 -2.17 -41.98 27.54
C PHE A 34 -0.77 -41.62 27.09
N ALA A 35 0.18 -42.40 27.60
CA ALA A 35 1.54 -42.44 27.09
C ALA A 35 1.56 -43.37 25.86
N SER A 36 1.99 -42.87 24.72
CA SER A 36 2.33 -43.68 23.58
C SER A 36 3.67 -43.21 22.97
N LYS A 37 4.64 -44.13 23.04
CA LYS A 37 5.94 -44.05 22.38
C LYS A 37 5.75 -44.27 20.89
N HIS A 38 6.07 -43.29 20.06
CA HIS A 38 6.28 -43.50 18.63
C HIS A 38 7.67 -43.01 18.22
N LYS A 39 8.40 -43.88 17.53
CA LYS A 39 9.71 -43.67 16.90
C LYS A 39 9.63 -42.59 15.80
N PRO A 40 10.68 -41.82 15.56
CA PRO A 40 10.69 -40.88 14.47
C PRO A 40 10.83 -41.59 13.11
N LEU A 41 9.86 -41.37 12.23
CA LEU A 41 9.95 -41.72 10.82
C LEU A 41 10.82 -40.66 10.12
N ALA A 42 11.78 -41.11 9.35
CA ALA A 42 12.63 -40.27 8.52
C ALA A 42 11.78 -39.53 7.46
N THR A 43 11.76 -38.21 7.53
CA THR A 43 11.10 -37.38 6.53
C THR A 43 12.13 -37.01 5.47
N GLU A 44 11.92 -37.47 4.26
CA GLU A 44 12.64 -37.03 3.06
C GLU A 44 12.49 -35.52 2.89
N VAL A 45 13.62 -34.85 2.81
CA VAL A 45 13.70 -33.42 2.57
C VAL A 45 13.45 -33.20 1.08
N LEU A 46 12.25 -32.81 0.70
CA LEU A 46 11.96 -32.23 -0.61
C LEU A 46 12.65 -30.88 -0.70
N ASN A 47 13.69 -30.87 -1.54
CA ASN A 47 14.52 -29.70 -1.84
C ASN A 47 13.72 -28.73 -2.71
N THR A 48 12.91 -27.86 -2.10
CA THR A 48 12.31 -26.73 -2.79
C THR A 48 13.34 -25.61 -2.85
N ASN A 49 13.79 -25.29 -4.04
CA ASN A 49 14.65 -24.13 -4.33
C ASN A 49 13.96 -22.84 -3.88
N ARG A 50 14.11 -22.51 -2.61
CA ARG A 50 13.88 -21.15 -2.11
C ARG A 50 15.09 -20.32 -2.51
N THR A 51 14.92 -19.44 -3.49
CA THR A 51 15.86 -18.35 -3.73
C THR A 51 15.81 -17.41 -2.51
N HIS A 52 16.64 -17.72 -1.51
CA HIS A 52 16.95 -16.80 -0.43
C HIS A 52 17.82 -15.70 -1.02
N PHE A 53 17.27 -14.48 -1.15
CA PHE A 53 18.07 -13.28 -1.33
C PHE A 53 18.86 -13.02 -0.04
N THR A 54 20.04 -13.60 0.04
CA THR A 54 20.98 -13.30 1.11
C THR A 54 21.85 -12.14 0.62
N ILE A 55 21.62 -10.94 1.17
CA ILE A 55 22.50 -9.79 0.97
C ILE A 55 23.77 -10.08 1.76
N LYS A 56 24.84 -10.56 1.09
CA LYS A 56 26.18 -10.55 1.66
C LYS A 56 26.67 -9.10 1.70
N ALA A 57 26.69 -8.52 2.88
CA ALA A 57 27.41 -7.27 3.13
C ALA A 57 28.91 -7.56 3.04
N THR A 58 29.51 -7.29 1.89
CA THR A 58 30.95 -7.28 1.75
C THR A 58 31.44 -5.90 2.16
N ALA A 59 32.00 -5.81 3.37
CA ALA A 59 32.71 -4.62 3.81
C ALA A 59 33.98 -4.47 2.97
N ALA A 60 33.97 -3.61 1.96
CA ALA A 60 35.15 -3.14 1.27
C ALA A 60 35.44 -1.72 1.72
N GLN A 61 36.44 -1.55 2.57
CA GLN A 61 37.09 -0.26 2.81
C GLN A 61 37.80 0.16 1.52
N GLY A 62 37.33 1.24 0.94
CA GLY A 62 37.96 1.90 -0.19
C GLY A 62 37.11 3.10 -0.57
N THR A 63 37.64 4.30 -0.39
CA THR A 63 37.04 5.59 -0.81
C THR A 63 37.00 5.67 -2.35
N LYS A 64 36.20 4.83 -2.98
CA LYS A 64 35.75 5.02 -4.35
C LYS A 64 34.42 5.78 -4.28
N LYS A 65 34.33 6.95 -4.92
CA LYS A 65 33.04 7.58 -5.25
C LYS A 65 32.13 6.47 -5.78
N PRO A 66 30.92 6.27 -5.22
CA PRO A 66 30.02 5.25 -5.72
C PRO A 66 29.83 5.45 -7.23
N ALA A 67 30.03 4.39 -8.01
CA ALA A 67 29.76 4.43 -9.44
C ALA A 67 28.30 4.89 -9.61
N ARG A 68 28.12 6.01 -10.34
CA ARG A 68 26.80 6.58 -10.62
C ARG A 68 25.98 5.52 -11.34
N ASP A 69 24.84 5.16 -10.81
CA ASP A 69 23.89 4.34 -11.54
C ASP A 69 23.19 5.23 -12.57
N GLU A 70 23.38 4.95 -13.85
CA GLU A 70 22.85 5.77 -14.97
C GLU A 70 21.31 5.83 -14.99
N ARG A 71 20.61 4.99 -14.21
CA ARG A 71 19.14 4.97 -14.14
C ARG A 71 18.57 5.99 -13.15
N VAL A 72 19.40 6.54 -12.27
CA VAL A 72 19.03 7.64 -11.38
C VAL A 72 19.70 8.90 -11.89
N GLN A 73 18.91 9.80 -12.49
CA GLN A 73 19.41 11.04 -13.04
C GLN A 73 19.76 12.01 -11.91
N GLN A 74 20.98 12.56 -11.94
CA GLN A 74 21.35 13.64 -11.03
C GLN A 74 20.86 14.99 -11.57
N ILE A 75 20.36 15.81 -10.65
CA ILE A 75 19.83 17.14 -10.91
C ILE A 75 20.70 18.18 -10.21
N HIS A 76 21.22 19.14 -10.96
CA HIS A 76 22.18 20.12 -10.47
C HIS A 76 21.61 21.55 -10.40
N SER A 77 20.43 21.80 -11.00
CA SER A 77 19.80 23.11 -11.04
C SER A 77 18.27 23.01 -11.09
N LYS A 78 17.60 24.17 -10.93
CA LYS A 78 16.15 24.29 -11.13
C LYS A 78 15.74 24.00 -12.57
N GLU A 79 16.57 24.44 -13.52
CA GLU A 79 16.37 24.26 -14.94
C GLU A 79 16.41 22.77 -15.32
N ASP A 80 17.43 22.04 -14.84
CA ASP A 80 17.54 20.57 -15.05
C ASP A 80 16.33 19.83 -14.47
N PHE A 81 15.87 20.27 -13.28
CA PHE A 81 14.72 19.70 -12.62
C PHE A 81 13.44 19.88 -13.44
N ASP A 82 13.18 21.12 -13.87
CA ASP A 82 11.98 21.47 -14.64
C ASP A 82 11.99 20.78 -16.02
N GLU A 83 13.17 20.63 -16.63
CA GLU A 83 13.34 19.90 -17.89
C GLU A 83 13.06 18.40 -17.69
N ALA A 84 13.58 17.79 -16.61
CA ALA A 84 13.34 16.39 -16.30
C ALA A 84 11.85 16.11 -16.09
N LEU A 85 11.13 16.94 -15.34
CA LEU A 85 9.68 16.81 -15.16
C LEU A 85 8.91 16.96 -16.48
N LYS A 86 9.27 17.94 -17.33
CA LYS A 86 8.64 18.12 -18.65
C LYS A 86 8.86 16.91 -19.55
N LYS A 87 10.06 16.33 -19.56
CA LYS A 87 10.42 15.15 -20.34
C LYS A 87 9.65 13.90 -19.90
N ALA A 88 9.39 13.77 -18.63
CA ALA A 88 8.66 12.63 -18.05
C ALA A 88 7.19 12.60 -18.51
N LYS A 89 6.59 13.75 -18.84
CA LYS A 89 5.17 13.86 -19.20
C LYS A 89 4.27 13.32 -18.07
N ASN A 90 3.50 12.26 -18.37
CA ASN A 90 2.59 11.61 -17.41
C ASN A 90 3.23 10.45 -16.64
N ARG A 91 4.52 10.16 -16.86
CA ARG A 91 5.23 9.15 -16.09
C ARG A 91 5.42 9.61 -14.66
N LEU A 92 5.42 8.66 -13.74
CA LEU A 92 5.78 8.94 -12.35
C LEU A 92 7.25 9.35 -12.27
N VAL A 93 7.52 10.46 -11.59
CA VAL A 93 8.87 10.92 -11.26
C VAL A 93 9.05 10.88 -9.75
N VAL A 94 10.05 10.17 -9.29
CA VAL A 94 10.42 10.06 -7.87
C VAL A 94 11.72 10.79 -7.65
N VAL A 95 11.70 11.80 -6.77
CA VAL A 95 12.87 12.67 -6.50
C VAL A 95 13.33 12.43 -5.08
N GLU A 96 14.58 11.99 -4.89
CA GLU A 96 15.25 12.01 -3.59
C GLU A 96 16.03 13.32 -3.44
N TYR A 97 15.74 14.06 -2.37
CA TYR A 97 16.58 15.12 -1.87
C TYR A 97 17.48 14.56 -0.76
N ALA A 98 18.78 14.64 -0.97
CA ALA A 98 19.81 14.06 -0.13
C ALA A 98 20.87 15.09 0.25
N ALA A 99 21.75 14.74 1.19
CA ALA A 99 22.95 15.50 1.50
C ALA A 99 24.14 14.56 1.74
N SER A 100 25.34 15.01 1.41
CA SER A 100 26.57 14.20 1.48
C SER A 100 26.87 13.68 2.89
N HIS A 101 26.49 14.45 3.91
CA HIS A 101 26.69 14.12 5.33
C HIS A 101 25.53 13.31 5.94
N SER A 102 24.46 13.07 5.20
CA SER A 102 23.29 12.33 5.70
C SER A 102 23.50 10.81 5.61
N THR A 103 23.68 10.16 6.78
CA THR A 103 23.75 8.70 6.86
C THR A 103 22.43 8.02 6.48
N HIS A 104 21.29 8.70 6.65
CA HIS A 104 19.97 8.18 6.26
C HIS A 104 19.82 8.19 4.73
N SER A 105 20.21 9.28 4.04
CA SER A 105 20.24 9.32 2.57
C SER A 105 21.12 8.22 2.00
N SER A 106 22.32 8.03 2.55
CA SER A 106 23.24 6.95 2.11
C SER A 106 22.66 5.54 2.30
N LYS A 107 21.78 5.33 3.28
CA LYS A 107 21.13 4.03 3.51
C LYS A 107 19.95 3.77 2.58
N ILE A 108 19.17 4.80 2.23
CA ILE A 108 17.97 4.64 1.40
C ILE A 108 18.29 4.61 -0.10
N TYR A 109 19.31 5.35 -0.54
CA TYR A 109 19.71 5.46 -1.95
C TYR A 109 19.86 4.11 -2.69
N PRO A 110 20.51 3.05 -2.12
CA PRO A 110 20.60 1.74 -2.79
C PRO A 110 19.24 1.12 -3.10
N PHE A 111 18.22 1.37 -2.27
CA PHE A 111 16.85 0.88 -2.52
C PHE A 111 16.19 1.65 -3.67
N MET A 112 16.40 2.98 -3.74
CA MET A 112 15.94 3.77 -4.87
C MET A 112 16.58 3.29 -6.19
N VAL A 113 17.89 3.02 -6.19
CA VAL A 113 18.59 2.42 -7.34
C VAL A 113 18.01 1.05 -7.71
N GLN A 114 17.68 0.22 -6.73
CA GLN A 114 17.04 -1.07 -7.00
C GLN A 114 15.66 -0.89 -7.64
N LEU A 115 14.84 0.03 -7.13
CA LEU A 115 13.53 0.34 -7.70
C LEU A 115 13.64 0.87 -9.12
N SER A 116 14.63 1.72 -9.43
CA SER A 116 14.86 2.25 -10.78
C SER A 116 15.19 1.15 -11.82
N ARG A 117 15.69 0.01 -11.37
CA ARG A 117 15.96 -1.16 -12.23
C ARG A 117 14.75 -2.03 -12.48
N THR A 118 13.79 -2.02 -11.56
CA THR A 118 12.56 -2.84 -11.66
C THR A 118 11.39 -2.07 -12.24
N CYS A 119 11.28 -0.76 -11.96
CA CYS A 119 10.21 0.11 -12.41
C CYS A 119 10.68 0.97 -13.59
N ASN A 120 10.70 0.39 -14.80
CA ASN A 120 11.24 1.06 -16.01
C ASN A 120 10.38 2.22 -16.52
N ASP A 121 9.12 2.31 -16.10
CA ASP A 121 8.16 3.37 -16.43
C ASP A 121 8.17 4.51 -15.41
N VAL A 122 9.02 4.44 -14.39
CA VAL A 122 9.23 5.47 -13.37
C VAL A 122 10.59 6.13 -13.57
N ASP A 123 10.63 7.45 -13.59
CA ASP A 123 11.86 8.23 -13.63
C ASP A 123 12.35 8.54 -12.21
N PHE A 124 13.61 8.25 -11.92
CA PHE A 124 14.22 8.50 -10.62
C PHE A 124 15.25 9.60 -10.70
N LEU A 125 15.09 10.64 -9.86
CA LEU A 125 15.96 11.80 -9.80
C LEU A 125 16.61 11.91 -8.42
N LEU A 126 17.88 12.36 -8.39
CA LEU A 126 18.62 12.64 -7.17
C LEU A 126 19.05 14.11 -7.15
N VAL A 127 18.71 14.82 -6.08
CA VAL A 127 19.17 16.19 -5.80
C VAL A 127 20.07 16.14 -4.56
N MET A 128 21.38 16.43 -4.75
CA MET A 128 22.28 16.61 -3.62
C MET A 128 22.20 18.07 -3.15
N GLY A 129 21.41 18.33 -2.09
CA GLY A 129 21.09 19.68 -1.64
C GLY A 129 22.29 20.51 -1.16
N ASP A 130 23.40 19.85 -0.79
CA ASP A 130 24.65 20.48 -0.35
C ASP A 130 25.75 20.54 -1.42
N GLU A 131 25.44 20.14 -2.67
CA GLU A 131 26.41 20.12 -3.77
C GLU A 131 26.78 21.54 -4.22
N SER A 132 25.81 22.44 -4.35
CA SER A 132 25.99 23.79 -4.87
C SER A 132 24.93 24.76 -4.35
N GLU A 133 25.12 26.07 -4.61
CA GLU A 133 24.07 27.06 -4.30
C GLU A 133 22.80 26.82 -5.15
N LYS A 134 22.94 26.40 -6.41
CA LYS A 134 21.80 26.09 -7.29
C LYS A 134 20.94 24.95 -6.73
N THR A 135 21.56 23.88 -6.20
CA THR A 135 20.83 22.77 -5.58
C THR A 135 20.19 23.16 -4.24
N ARG A 136 20.85 24.05 -3.45
CA ARG A 136 20.23 24.63 -2.24
C ARG A 136 18.99 25.47 -2.56
N GLU A 137 19.06 26.29 -3.61
CA GLU A 137 17.90 27.07 -4.06
C GLU A 137 16.78 26.19 -4.56
N LEU A 138 17.09 25.07 -5.22
CA LEU A 138 16.09 24.07 -5.61
C LEU A 138 15.41 23.47 -4.37
N CYS A 139 16.18 23.04 -3.36
CA CYS A 139 15.63 22.52 -2.11
C CYS A 139 14.72 23.56 -1.40
N LYS A 140 15.13 24.84 -1.39
CA LYS A 140 14.30 25.94 -0.84
C LYS A 140 12.99 26.10 -1.62
N ARG A 141 13.04 26.07 -2.96
CA ARG A 141 11.85 26.13 -3.83
C ARG A 141 10.87 24.99 -3.50
N GLU A 142 11.39 23.79 -3.35
CA GLU A 142 10.60 22.59 -3.08
C GLU A 142 10.23 22.43 -1.59
N LYS A 143 10.62 23.39 -0.72
CA LYS A 143 10.35 23.40 0.73
C LYS A 143 10.91 22.20 1.48
N VAL A 144 12.08 21.71 1.02
CA VAL A 144 12.77 20.59 1.67
C VAL A 144 13.56 21.10 2.86
N GLU A 145 13.14 20.75 4.07
CA GLU A 145 13.79 21.17 5.33
C GLU A 145 14.71 20.08 5.90
N LYS A 146 14.40 18.82 5.64
CA LYS A 146 15.15 17.67 6.17
C LYS A 146 15.40 16.63 5.09
N VAL A 147 16.49 15.90 5.20
CA VAL A 147 16.88 14.83 4.27
C VAL A 147 17.11 13.49 4.99
N PRO A 148 16.83 12.33 4.37
CA PRO A 148 16.26 12.20 3.03
C PRO A 148 14.82 12.67 2.97
N HIS A 149 14.45 13.31 1.86
CA HIS A 149 13.08 13.69 1.54
C HIS A 149 12.75 13.19 0.14
N PHE A 150 11.57 12.63 -0.03
CA PHE A 150 11.10 12.13 -1.31
C PHE A 150 9.88 12.92 -1.77
N SER A 151 9.88 13.33 -3.03
CA SER A 151 8.71 13.94 -3.68
C SER A 151 8.35 13.17 -4.93
N PHE A 152 7.06 13.03 -5.17
CA PHE A 152 6.48 12.27 -6.27
C PHE A 152 5.72 13.21 -7.17
N TYR A 153 5.99 13.16 -8.47
CA TYR A 153 5.39 14.03 -9.49
C TYR A 153 4.74 13.21 -10.60
N LYS A 154 3.60 13.67 -11.11
CA LYS A 154 2.95 13.14 -12.30
C LYS A 154 2.36 14.30 -13.08
N GLY A 155 2.66 14.43 -14.38
CA GLY A 155 2.22 15.56 -15.18
C GLY A 155 2.71 16.94 -14.66
N MET A 156 3.93 17.02 -14.12
CA MET A 156 4.51 18.18 -13.44
C MET A 156 3.86 18.60 -12.11
N GLU A 157 2.82 17.92 -11.66
CA GLU A 157 2.17 18.15 -10.37
C GLU A 157 2.84 17.31 -9.27
N LYS A 158 3.16 17.92 -8.12
CA LYS A 158 3.58 17.17 -6.94
C LYS A 158 2.36 16.48 -6.33
N ILE A 159 2.31 15.15 -6.43
CA ILE A 159 1.18 14.34 -5.99
C ILE A 159 1.37 13.77 -4.58
N HIS A 160 2.62 13.67 -4.12
CA HIS A 160 2.95 13.15 -2.79
C HIS A 160 4.34 13.60 -2.36
N GLU A 161 4.56 13.67 -1.05
CA GLU A 161 5.89 13.85 -0.46
C GLU A 161 5.98 13.18 0.91
N GLU A 162 7.17 12.64 1.23
CA GLU A 162 7.42 11.98 2.51
C GLU A 162 8.88 12.15 2.93
N GLY A 163 9.09 12.43 4.23
CA GLY A 163 10.42 12.57 4.83
C GLY A 163 10.80 11.39 5.70
N GLY A 164 12.06 10.92 5.60
CA GLY A 164 12.59 9.89 6.49
C GLY A 164 11.91 8.51 6.34
N ILE A 165 11.43 8.18 5.14
CA ILE A 165 10.71 6.93 4.86
C ILE A 165 11.62 5.69 4.94
N SER A 166 11.01 4.54 5.25
CA SER A 166 11.67 3.25 5.17
C SER A 166 11.73 2.71 3.74
N PRO A 167 12.61 1.75 3.42
CA PRO A 167 12.62 1.08 2.12
C PRO A 167 11.28 0.46 1.72
N ASP A 168 10.58 -0.16 2.67
CA ASP A 168 9.25 -0.74 2.45
C ASP A 168 8.21 0.33 2.08
N GLN A 169 8.28 1.51 2.73
CA GLN A 169 7.39 2.62 2.43
C GLN A 169 7.71 3.22 1.07
N LEU A 170 9.00 3.47 0.76
CA LEU A 170 9.41 3.96 -0.56
C LEU A 170 8.93 3.04 -1.69
N MET A 171 9.10 1.73 -1.52
CA MET A 171 8.57 0.74 -2.48
C MET A 171 7.05 0.84 -2.58
N GLY A 172 6.36 0.94 -1.44
CA GLY A 172 4.90 1.09 -1.39
C GLY A 172 4.42 2.32 -2.15
N ASP A 173 5.06 3.46 -1.92
CA ASP A 173 4.70 4.73 -2.55
C ASP A 173 4.94 4.69 -4.07
N VAL A 174 6.09 4.14 -4.51
CA VAL A 174 6.39 3.95 -5.94
C VAL A 174 5.35 3.06 -6.60
N LEU A 175 4.97 1.93 -5.97
CA LEU A 175 3.97 1.01 -6.51
C LEU A 175 2.53 1.55 -6.38
N TYR A 176 2.29 2.46 -5.42
CA TYR A 176 0.99 3.11 -5.27
C TYR A 176 0.70 4.09 -6.39
N TYR A 177 1.69 4.91 -6.77
CA TYR A 177 1.55 5.93 -7.80
C TYR A 177 1.99 5.50 -9.19
N GLY A 178 2.74 4.39 -9.30
CA GLY A 178 3.15 3.77 -10.56
C GLY A 178 2.03 2.92 -11.18
N ASP A 179 2.09 2.72 -12.49
CA ASP A 179 0.96 2.16 -13.22
C ASP A 179 0.96 0.60 -13.30
N ASN A 180 2.10 -0.13 -13.16
CA ASN A 180 2.12 -1.54 -13.60
C ASN A 180 3.03 -2.52 -12.85
N HIS A 181 3.37 -2.31 -11.57
CA HIS A 181 4.40 -3.15 -10.93
C HIS A 181 3.93 -3.91 -9.68
N SER A 182 2.63 -3.98 -9.45
CA SER A 182 2.03 -4.57 -8.26
C SER A 182 1.22 -5.81 -8.61
N GLU A 183 1.22 -6.81 -7.72
CA GLU A 183 0.30 -7.96 -7.77
C GLU A 183 -1.13 -7.60 -7.39
N VAL A 184 -1.37 -6.34 -7.01
CA VAL A 184 -2.70 -5.77 -6.75
C VAL A 184 -3.25 -5.27 -8.07
N LEU A 185 -4.39 -5.81 -8.49
CA LEU A 185 -5.03 -5.46 -9.75
C LEU A 185 -5.53 -4.01 -9.71
N GLN A 186 -5.10 -3.18 -10.65
CA GLN A 186 -5.61 -1.82 -10.79
C GLN A 186 -6.88 -1.85 -11.63
N LEU A 187 -7.97 -1.29 -11.09
CA LEU A 187 -9.28 -1.20 -11.75
C LEU A 187 -9.58 0.26 -12.08
N HIS A 188 -10.05 0.54 -13.29
CA HIS A 188 -10.20 1.88 -13.85
C HIS A 188 -11.65 2.30 -14.07
N CYS A 189 -12.60 1.38 -13.91
CA CYS A 189 -14.02 1.65 -14.07
C CYS A 189 -14.85 0.63 -13.29
N ARG A 190 -16.17 0.86 -13.23
CA ARG A 190 -17.14 -0.08 -12.64
C ARG A 190 -17.11 -1.45 -13.30
N GLU A 191 -17.03 -1.46 -14.62
CA GLU A 191 -17.05 -2.66 -15.43
C GLU A 191 -15.86 -3.58 -15.12
N ASP A 192 -14.70 -3.02 -14.77
CA ASP A 192 -13.54 -3.80 -14.30
C ASP A 192 -13.84 -4.51 -12.98
N VAL A 193 -14.57 -3.84 -12.05
CA VAL A 193 -14.97 -4.44 -10.78
C VAL A 193 -15.98 -5.57 -11.01
N GLU A 194 -17.00 -5.34 -11.83
CA GLU A 194 -18.02 -6.33 -12.15
C GLU A 194 -17.40 -7.55 -12.84
N LYS A 195 -16.48 -7.33 -13.78
CA LYS A 195 -15.74 -8.40 -14.43
C LYS A 195 -14.88 -9.18 -13.42
N LEU A 196 -14.16 -8.50 -12.53
CA LEU A 196 -13.34 -9.17 -11.50
C LEU A 196 -14.22 -10.05 -10.58
N ILE A 197 -15.41 -9.56 -10.23
CA ILE A 197 -16.38 -10.31 -9.43
C ILE A 197 -16.83 -11.57 -10.18
N ASP A 198 -17.20 -11.44 -11.45
CA ASP A 198 -17.66 -12.56 -12.28
C ASP A 198 -16.55 -13.60 -12.49
N ASP A 199 -15.32 -13.17 -12.76
CA ASP A 199 -14.17 -14.04 -12.97
C ASP A 199 -13.85 -14.91 -11.72
N HIS A 200 -14.15 -14.42 -10.51
CA HIS A 200 -13.87 -15.10 -9.24
C HIS A 200 -15.12 -15.65 -8.53
N LYS A 201 -16.29 -15.62 -9.14
CA LYS A 201 -17.53 -16.14 -8.56
C LYS A 201 -17.50 -17.65 -8.38
N ALA A 202 -16.81 -18.38 -9.27
CA ALA A 202 -16.76 -19.84 -9.26
C ALA A 202 -15.63 -20.44 -8.42
N ASP A 203 -14.57 -19.69 -8.18
CA ASP A 203 -13.38 -20.17 -7.42
C ASP A 203 -13.46 -19.89 -5.92
N HIS A 204 -14.52 -19.19 -5.47
CA HIS A 204 -14.80 -18.83 -4.07
C HIS A 204 -13.69 -18.03 -3.38
N LYS A 205 -12.77 -17.42 -4.13
CA LYS A 205 -11.74 -16.56 -3.57
C LYS A 205 -12.35 -15.30 -2.97
N LEU A 206 -11.77 -14.85 -1.87
CA LEU A 206 -12.11 -13.55 -1.31
C LEU A 206 -11.48 -12.46 -2.18
N ILE A 207 -12.26 -11.52 -2.69
CA ILE A 207 -11.75 -10.31 -3.30
C ILE A 207 -11.67 -9.22 -2.22
N VAL A 208 -10.52 -8.58 -2.10
CA VAL A 208 -10.31 -7.40 -1.27
C VAL A 208 -10.07 -6.21 -2.19
N LEU A 209 -11.09 -5.36 -2.35
CA LEU A 209 -11.02 -4.16 -3.17
C LEU A 209 -10.66 -2.96 -2.29
N ASP A 210 -9.45 -2.44 -2.45
CA ASP A 210 -8.94 -1.21 -1.83
C ASP A 210 -9.45 0.00 -2.63
N VAL A 211 -10.37 0.74 -2.03
CA VAL A 211 -10.92 1.97 -2.62
C VAL A 211 -10.24 3.18 -2.00
N GLY A 212 -9.54 3.93 -2.82
CA GLY A 212 -8.83 5.14 -2.45
C GLY A 212 -9.14 6.31 -3.38
N ILE A 213 -8.39 7.41 -3.20
CA ILE A 213 -8.37 8.58 -4.11
C ILE A 213 -6.92 9.02 -4.30
N LYS A 214 -6.66 9.85 -5.31
CA LYS A 214 -5.32 10.30 -5.70
C LYS A 214 -4.51 10.89 -4.55
N HIS A 215 -5.12 11.80 -3.77
CA HIS A 215 -4.46 12.51 -2.67
C HIS A 215 -4.90 11.96 -1.29
N CYS A 216 -4.67 10.66 -1.07
CA CYS A 216 -5.03 9.98 0.18
C CYS A 216 -3.78 9.49 0.93
N GLY A 217 -3.25 10.30 1.84
CA GLY A 217 -2.10 9.92 2.67
C GLY A 217 -2.29 8.61 3.44
N PRO A 218 -3.43 8.39 4.14
CA PRO A 218 -3.70 7.12 4.80
C PRO A 218 -3.73 5.91 3.86
N CYS A 219 -4.23 6.08 2.61
CA CYS A 219 -4.23 5.01 1.59
C CYS A 219 -2.78 4.60 1.25
N VAL A 220 -1.93 5.58 0.99
CA VAL A 220 -0.50 5.35 0.71
C VAL A 220 0.18 4.61 1.87
N LYS A 221 -0.08 5.03 3.11
CA LYS A 221 0.53 4.43 4.32
C LYS A 221 0.12 2.97 4.57
N VAL A 222 -1.07 2.55 4.20
CA VAL A 222 -1.51 1.16 4.35
C VAL A 222 -1.06 0.27 3.20
N TYR A 223 -0.79 0.83 2.03
CA TYR A 223 -0.52 0.10 0.80
C TYR A 223 0.66 -0.90 0.86
N PRO A 224 1.79 -0.63 1.54
CA PRO A 224 2.84 -1.64 1.76
C PRO A 224 2.32 -2.90 2.46
N THR A 225 1.30 -2.77 3.31
CA THR A 225 0.66 -3.93 3.97
C THR A 225 -0.19 -4.69 2.97
N VAL A 226 -0.98 -4.00 2.14
CA VAL A 226 -1.76 -4.60 1.05
C VAL A 226 -0.87 -5.42 0.12
N LEU A 227 0.27 -4.86 -0.32
CA LEU A 227 1.28 -5.55 -1.14
C LEU A 227 1.86 -6.81 -0.47
N LYS A 228 2.13 -6.75 0.83
CA LYS A 228 2.62 -7.91 1.58
C LYS A 228 1.56 -9.01 1.69
N LEU A 229 0.31 -8.62 1.88
CA LEU A 229 -0.81 -9.55 1.97
C LEU A 229 -1.13 -10.17 0.61
N SER A 230 -1.12 -9.39 -0.49
CA SER A 230 -1.39 -9.92 -1.83
C SER A 230 -0.43 -11.06 -2.20
N ARG A 231 0.87 -10.90 -1.86
CA ARG A 231 1.87 -11.95 -2.09
C ARG A 231 1.70 -13.17 -1.19
N LYS A 232 1.30 -12.97 0.07
CA LYS A 232 1.17 -14.05 1.05
C LYS A 232 -0.10 -14.86 0.91
N MET A 233 -1.15 -14.26 0.38
CA MET A 233 -2.51 -14.81 0.34
C MET A 233 -3.02 -15.05 -1.09
N ALA A 234 -2.15 -15.00 -2.11
CA ALA A 234 -2.50 -15.11 -3.53
C ALA A 234 -3.33 -16.35 -3.89
N ASP A 235 -3.14 -17.45 -3.15
CA ASP A 235 -3.89 -18.68 -3.38
C ASP A 235 -5.37 -18.56 -3.01
N THR A 236 -5.72 -17.70 -2.04
CA THR A 236 -7.07 -17.63 -1.43
C THR A 236 -7.71 -16.24 -1.49
N VAL A 237 -6.94 -15.20 -1.78
CA VAL A 237 -7.41 -13.81 -1.81
C VAL A 237 -6.92 -13.13 -3.08
N VAL A 238 -7.82 -12.44 -3.75
CA VAL A 238 -7.51 -11.53 -4.86
C VAL A 238 -7.52 -10.11 -4.33
N PHE A 239 -6.43 -9.39 -4.51
CA PHE A 239 -6.35 -7.98 -4.14
C PHE A 239 -6.49 -7.11 -5.38
N ALA A 240 -7.38 -6.14 -5.28
CA ALA A 240 -7.60 -5.15 -6.32
C ALA A 240 -7.67 -3.76 -5.70
N ARG A 241 -7.49 -2.73 -6.51
CA ARG A 241 -7.52 -1.33 -6.11
C ARG A 241 -8.21 -0.47 -7.15
N MET A 242 -8.97 0.53 -6.68
CA MET A 242 -9.61 1.54 -7.50
C MET A 242 -9.37 2.93 -6.91
N ASN A 243 -9.03 3.91 -7.76
CA ASN A 243 -9.05 5.32 -7.40
C ASN A 243 -10.40 5.91 -7.75
N GLY A 244 -11.18 6.26 -6.74
CA GLY A 244 -12.55 6.78 -6.92
C GLY A 244 -12.65 8.12 -7.64
N ASP A 245 -11.57 8.90 -7.64
CA ASP A 245 -11.47 10.20 -8.32
C ASP A 245 -10.76 10.12 -9.69
N GLU A 246 -10.58 8.92 -10.24
CA GLU A 246 -9.93 8.73 -11.53
C GLU A 246 -10.79 9.21 -12.69
N ASN A 247 -12.08 8.89 -12.64
CA ASN A 247 -13.08 9.26 -13.65
C ASN A 247 -14.52 9.16 -13.10
N ASP A 248 -15.50 9.55 -13.92
CA ASP A 248 -16.92 9.56 -13.53
C ASP A 248 -17.47 8.17 -13.20
N SER A 249 -17.03 7.10 -13.88
CA SER A 249 -17.44 5.71 -13.60
C SER A 249 -16.98 5.28 -12.21
N CYS A 250 -15.72 5.55 -11.84
CA CYS A 250 -15.18 5.29 -10.50
C CYS A 250 -15.92 6.11 -9.43
N MET A 251 -16.16 7.40 -9.70
CA MET A 251 -16.89 8.27 -8.77
C MET A 251 -18.32 7.79 -8.54
N GLN A 252 -19.01 7.35 -9.61
CA GLN A 252 -20.36 6.80 -9.48
C GLN A 252 -20.37 5.49 -8.72
N PHE A 253 -19.37 4.61 -8.93
CA PHE A 253 -19.20 3.39 -8.16
C PHE A 253 -19.08 3.68 -6.66
N LEU A 254 -18.27 4.67 -6.25
CA LEU A 254 -18.14 5.05 -4.83
C LEU A 254 -19.48 5.48 -4.25
N LYS A 255 -20.25 6.30 -4.97
CA LYS A 255 -21.57 6.77 -4.54
C LYS A 255 -22.54 5.60 -4.35
N ASP A 256 -22.61 4.70 -5.31
CA ASP A 256 -23.53 3.55 -5.28
C ASP A 256 -23.17 2.56 -4.16
N MET A 257 -21.88 2.46 -3.85
CA MET A 257 -21.38 1.63 -2.74
C MET A 257 -21.38 2.34 -1.39
N ASP A 258 -21.88 3.59 -1.31
CA ASP A 258 -21.88 4.41 -0.11
C ASP A 258 -20.48 4.49 0.55
N VAL A 259 -19.45 4.72 -0.27
CA VAL A 259 -18.07 4.94 0.18
C VAL A 259 -17.88 6.43 0.43
N ILE A 260 -17.91 6.82 1.71
CA ILE A 260 -17.80 8.22 2.16
C ILE A 260 -16.37 8.56 2.58
N GLU A 261 -15.66 7.60 3.13
CA GLU A 261 -14.29 7.77 3.65
C GLU A 261 -13.30 6.82 2.95
N VAL A 262 -12.05 7.24 2.85
CA VAL A 262 -10.97 6.44 2.25
C VAL A 262 -9.74 6.39 3.18
N PRO A 263 -8.98 5.26 3.18
CA PRO A 263 -9.23 4.03 2.43
C PRO A 263 -10.44 3.25 2.96
N THR A 264 -11.22 2.69 2.03
CA THR A 264 -12.27 1.72 2.32
C THR A 264 -11.94 0.42 1.60
N PHE A 265 -11.92 -0.68 2.35
CA PHE A 265 -11.73 -2.02 1.81
C PHE A 265 -13.07 -2.73 1.72
N LEU A 266 -13.48 -3.10 0.49
CA LEU A 266 -14.67 -3.90 0.27
C LEU A 266 -14.26 -5.38 0.19
N PHE A 267 -14.96 -6.23 0.93
CA PHE A 267 -14.78 -7.68 0.92
C PHE A 267 -15.88 -8.30 0.08
N ILE A 268 -15.50 -9.02 -0.97
CA ILE A 268 -16.43 -9.58 -1.96
C ILE A 268 -16.18 -11.07 -2.05
N ARG A 269 -17.25 -11.87 -2.00
CA ARG A 269 -17.19 -13.33 -2.17
C ARG A 269 -18.46 -13.82 -2.83
N ASP A 270 -18.33 -14.83 -3.68
CA ASP A 270 -19.44 -15.49 -4.36
C ASP A 270 -20.35 -14.53 -5.16
N GLY A 271 -19.76 -13.43 -5.65
CA GLY A 271 -20.45 -12.40 -6.41
C GLY A 271 -21.09 -11.29 -5.58
N GLU A 272 -20.95 -11.30 -4.25
CA GLU A 272 -21.60 -10.34 -3.37
C GLU A 272 -20.61 -9.63 -2.44
N ILE A 273 -20.89 -8.35 -2.12
CA ILE A 273 -20.15 -7.61 -1.12
C ILE A 273 -20.60 -8.09 0.26
N CYS A 274 -19.76 -8.88 0.92
CA CYS A 274 -20.06 -9.46 2.24
C CYS A 274 -19.65 -8.55 3.41
N GLY A 275 -18.93 -7.44 3.14
CA GLY A 275 -18.60 -6.44 4.16
C GLY A 275 -17.62 -5.41 3.72
N ARG A 276 -17.28 -4.51 4.68
CA ARG A 276 -16.30 -3.45 4.47
C ARG A 276 -15.49 -3.16 5.73
N TYR A 277 -14.31 -2.60 5.53
CA TYR A 277 -13.47 -2.00 6.55
C TYR A 277 -13.07 -0.59 6.11
N VAL A 278 -13.24 0.40 6.98
CA VAL A 278 -12.87 1.79 6.74
C VAL A 278 -11.69 2.14 7.64
N GLY A 279 -10.61 2.59 7.04
CA GLY A 279 -9.41 3.01 7.76
C GLY A 279 -8.11 2.37 7.26
N SER A 280 -6.99 2.85 7.82
CA SER A 280 -5.63 2.44 7.46
C SER A 280 -4.92 1.61 8.54
N GLY A 281 -5.64 1.08 9.50
CA GLY A 281 -5.13 0.23 10.58
C GLY A 281 -4.69 -1.12 10.04
N LYS A 282 -3.37 -1.41 10.14
CA LYS A 282 -2.79 -2.63 9.56
C LYS A 282 -3.29 -3.90 10.25
N GLY A 283 -3.42 -3.86 11.58
CA GLY A 283 -3.89 -5.00 12.38
C GLY A 283 -5.35 -5.30 12.11
N GLU A 284 -6.17 -4.26 12.09
CA GLU A 284 -7.60 -4.32 11.84
C GLU A 284 -7.89 -4.87 10.44
N LEU A 285 -7.19 -4.36 9.40
CA LEU A 285 -7.33 -4.85 8.03
C LEU A 285 -7.01 -6.35 7.95
N ILE A 286 -5.91 -6.80 8.56
CA ILE A 286 -5.54 -8.22 8.61
C ILE A 286 -6.64 -9.04 9.31
N GLY A 287 -7.13 -8.55 10.46
CA GLY A 287 -8.20 -9.21 11.22
C GLY A 287 -9.48 -9.38 10.40
N GLU A 288 -9.89 -8.33 9.67
CA GLU A 288 -11.06 -8.37 8.80
C GLU A 288 -10.88 -9.36 7.63
N ILE A 289 -9.72 -9.35 6.96
CA ILE A 289 -9.44 -10.32 5.89
C ILE A 289 -9.54 -11.75 6.41
N LEU A 290 -8.93 -12.06 7.56
CA LEU A 290 -8.99 -13.39 8.17
C LEU A 290 -10.42 -13.77 8.55
N ARG A 291 -11.19 -12.83 9.08
CA ARG A 291 -12.62 -13.03 9.43
C ARG A 291 -13.44 -13.42 8.20
N TYR A 292 -13.28 -12.70 7.08
CA TYR A 292 -13.99 -13.03 5.84
C TYR A 292 -13.45 -14.27 5.13
N GLN A 293 -12.25 -14.74 5.45
CA GLN A 293 -11.77 -16.05 5.02
C GLN A 293 -12.31 -17.21 5.88
N GLY A 294 -13.02 -16.92 6.96
CA GLY A 294 -13.54 -17.93 7.89
C GLY A 294 -12.49 -18.47 8.85
N VAL A 295 -11.34 -17.80 8.97
CA VAL A 295 -10.30 -18.16 9.96
C VAL A 295 -10.74 -17.65 11.33
N ARG A 296 -10.89 -18.55 12.30
CA ARG A 296 -11.14 -18.17 13.69
C ARG A 296 -9.85 -17.60 14.29
N VAL A 297 -9.84 -16.30 14.57
CA VAL A 297 -8.77 -15.68 15.35
C VAL A 297 -9.10 -15.92 16.83
N THR A 298 -8.37 -16.81 17.47
CA THR A 298 -8.42 -16.98 18.94
C THR A 298 -7.39 -16.02 19.54
N TYR A 299 -7.84 -15.08 20.35
CA TYR A 299 -7.00 -14.15 21.12
C TYR A 299 -6.54 -14.81 22.42
#